data_823546d084ef05177e0d7fd89310d855
#
_entry.id   823546d084ef05177e0d7fd89310d855
#
_cell.length_a   1.000
_cell.length_b   1.000
_cell.length_c   1.000
_cell.angle_alpha   90.00
_cell.angle_beta   90.00
_cell.angle_gamma   90.00
#
_symmetry.space_group_name_H-M   'P 1'
#
loop_
_entity.id
_entity.type
_entity.pdbx_description
1 polymer ?
#
loop_
_entity_poly.entity_id
_entity_poly.type
_entity_poly.pdbx_seq_one_letter_code
_entity_poly.pdbx_strand_id
1 'polypeptide(L)'
;MKSIRDIYKIGTGPSSSHTMGPARAAVIFRGEHSEADKFQAILYGSLSKTGRGHGTDRAIRDALAPVAAEVIFSERGPEDIKHPNTMDLIALRGGEELGRIRVHSIGGGDIVIEGREQEMESEEIYMENSFAEILQFCQYRYVDLVEYIEMNEGPEIWDYLMGVWRVMAASVEEGLSRTGELPGGLHIQRKAKYMHDHIVETKHPELVECQKVCSYAYAVSEQNA
;
A
#
# COMPACT_ATOMS: atom_id res chain seq x y z
N MET A 1 11.22 -17.76 0.69
CA MET A 1 10.70 -16.41 0.35
C MET A 1 9.18 -16.38 0.49
N LYS A 2 8.62 -15.20 0.73
CA LYS A 2 7.16 -14.97 0.86
C LYS A 2 6.44 -15.03 -0.48
N SER A 3 5.09 -15.10 -0.45
CA SER A 3 4.24 -15.11 -1.64
C SER A 3 4.39 -13.85 -2.50
N ILE A 4 4.24 -14.00 -3.81
CA ILE A 4 4.12 -12.88 -4.77
C ILE A 4 2.94 -11.96 -4.39
N ARG A 5 1.90 -12.50 -3.76
CA ARG A 5 0.75 -11.71 -3.27
C ARG A 5 1.16 -10.66 -2.23
N ASP A 6 2.24 -10.89 -1.49
CA ASP A 6 2.76 -9.91 -0.53
C ASP A 6 3.47 -8.73 -1.21
N ILE A 7 3.93 -8.92 -2.45
CA ILE A 7 4.56 -7.87 -3.27
C ILE A 7 3.51 -7.06 -4.00
N TYR A 8 2.55 -7.73 -4.65
CA TYR A 8 1.52 -7.11 -5.49
C TYR A 8 0.22 -6.91 -4.70
N LYS A 9 0.15 -5.85 -3.91
CA LYS A 9 -1.03 -5.48 -3.12
C LYS A 9 -1.82 -4.37 -3.80
N ILE A 10 -3.14 -4.53 -3.85
CA ILE A 10 -4.06 -3.49 -4.31
C ILE A 10 -4.41 -2.59 -3.12
N GLY A 11 -4.28 -1.29 -3.29
CA GLY A 11 -4.62 -0.32 -2.26
C GLY A 11 -4.49 1.12 -2.75
N THR A 12 -4.94 2.05 -1.93
CA THR A 12 -4.87 3.49 -2.23
C THR A 12 -3.49 4.04 -1.87
N GLY A 13 -2.86 4.76 -2.83
CA GLY A 13 -1.65 5.54 -2.59
C GLY A 13 -1.97 6.93 -2.01
N PRO A 14 -1.01 7.87 -2.09
CA PRO A 14 0.29 7.80 -2.81
C PRO A 14 1.40 7.05 -2.06
N SER A 15 1.21 6.71 -0.79
CA SER A 15 2.24 6.07 0.02
C SER A 15 1.66 4.88 0.78
N SER A 16 2.12 3.65 0.47
CA SER A 16 1.63 2.44 1.14
C SER A 16 1.81 2.47 2.66
N SER A 17 2.92 3.04 3.16
CA SER A 17 3.16 3.17 4.59
C SER A 17 2.32 4.24 5.27
N HIS A 18 1.76 5.19 4.51
CA HIS A 18 0.92 6.28 5.05
C HIS A 18 -0.57 6.06 4.80
N THR A 19 -0.95 5.16 3.91
CA THR A 19 -2.35 4.86 3.58
C THR A 19 -2.71 3.41 3.82
N MET A 20 -2.11 2.47 3.08
CA MET A 20 -2.47 1.05 3.13
C MET A 20 -2.19 0.41 4.49
N GLY A 21 -1.01 0.65 5.07
CA GLY A 21 -0.65 0.13 6.39
C GLY A 21 -1.59 0.64 7.49
N PRO A 22 -1.78 1.97 7.64
CA PRO A 22 -2.75 2.53 8.58
C PRO A 22 -4.18 2.03 8.37
N ALA A 23 -4.66 1.93 7.12
CA ALA A 23 -5.99 1.40 6.83
C ALA A 23 -6.12 -0.08 7.21
N ARG A 24 -5.12 -0.91 6.90
CA ARG A 24 -5.08 -2.33 7.30
C ARG A 24 -5.16 -2.49 8.82
N ALA A 25 -4.38 -1.73 9.56
CA ALA A 25 -4.41 -1.75 11.02
C ALA A 25 -5.79 -1.35 11.57
N ALA A 26 -6.38 -0.30 10.99
CA ALA A 26 -7.71 0.18 11.36
C ALA A 26 -8.79 -0.88 11.11
N VAL A 27 -8.75 -1.59 9.98
CA VAL A 27 -9.70 -2.69 9.68
C VAL A 27 -9.57 -3.82 10.69
N ILE A 28 -8.34 -4.26 11.01
CA ILE A 28 -8.10 -5.32 12.00
C ILE A 28 -8.65 -4.89 13.35
N PHE A 29 -8.26 -3.71 13.81
CA PHE A 29 -8.65 -3.19 15.12
C PHE A 29 -10.17 -2.98 15.26
N ARG A 30 -10.84 -2.50 14.20
CA ARG A 30 -12.31 -2.40 14.17
C ARG A 30 -12.96 -3.78 14.28
N GLY A 31 -12.41 -4.79 13.61
CA GLY A 31 -12.92 -6.17 13.68
C GLY A 31 -12.86 -6.74 15.10
N GLU A 32 -11.81 -6.41 15.85
CA GLU A 32 -11.61 -6.84 17.25
C GLU A 32 -12.52 -6.07 18.25
N HIS A 33 -13.00 -4.87 17.88
CA HIS A 33 -13.78 -3.99 18.74
C HIS A 33 -15.08 -3.54 18.07
N SER A 34 -15.88 -4.51 17.63
CA SER A 34 -17.14 -4.27 16.92
C SER A 34 -18.18 -3.53 17.78
N GLU A 35 -18.04 -3.56 19.11
CA GLU A 35 -18.90 -2.89 20.10
C GLU A 35 -18.54 -1.42 20.35
N ALA A 36 -17.43 -0.92 19.78
CA ALA A 36 -17.01 0.46 19.92
C ALA A 36 -17.99 1.42 19.24
N ASP A 37 -18.28 2.53 19.89
CA ASP A 37 -19.10 3.63 19.34
C ASP A 37 -18.27 4.79 18.79
N LYS A 38 -16.96 4.81 19.11
CA LYS A 38 -15.97 5.76 18.60
C LYS A 38 -14.58 5.13 18.55
N PHE A 39 -13.81 5.52 17.55
CA PHE A 39 -12.36 5.23 17.49
C PHE A 39 -11.53 6.51 17.56
N GLN A 40 -10.33 6.38 18.07
CA GLN A 40 -9.32 7.43 18.03
C GLN A 40 -8.03 6.86 17.48
N ALA A 41 -7.39 7.58 16.57
CA ALA A 41 -6.07 7.27 16.04
C ALA A 41 -5.11 8.41 16.35
N ILE A 42 -4.01 8.12 17.03
CA ILE A 42 -2.97 9.09 17.34
C ILE A 42 -1.76 8.77 16.48
N LEU A 43 -1.41 9.68 15.59
CA LEU A 43 -0.30 9.52 14.64
C LEU A 43 0.96 10.18 15.18
N TYR A 44 2.10 9.50 15.01
CA TYR A 44 3.39 9.96 15.48
C TYR A 44 4.40 10.05 14.35
N GLY A 45 5.54 10.69 14.60
CA GLY A 45 6.69 10.72 13.71
C GLY A 45 6.37 11.17 12.28
N SER A 46 6.68 10.35 11.30
CA SER A 46 6.43 10.65 9.89
C SER A 46 4.93 10.65 9.56
N LEU A 47 4.14 9.73 10.15
CA LEU A 47 2.67 9.72 9.96
C LEU A 47 2.03 11.02 10.43
N SER A 48 2.54 11.63 11.50
CA SER A 48 2.04 12.91 11.96
C SER A 48 2.49 14.07 11.07
N LYS A 49 3.77 14.10 10.69
CA LYS A 49 4.36 15.23 9.96
C LYS A 49 3.87 15.33 8.51
N THR A 50 3.73 14.21 7.84
CA THR A 50 3.41 14.15 6.40
C THR A 50 2.07 13.52 6.09
N GLY A 51 1.42 12.90 7.07
CA GLY A 51 0.19 12.12 6.89
C GLY A 51 -0.98 12.91 6.31
N ARG A 52 -1.11 14.21 6.64
CA ARG A 52 -2.15 15.08 6.04
C ARG A 52 -1.97 15.17 4.52
N GLY A 53 -0.75 15.34 4.06
CA GLY A 53 -0.43 15.42 2.63
C GLY A 53 -0.60 14.09 1.90
N HIS A 54 -0.53 12.98 2.62
CA HIS A 54 -0.73 11.64 2.06
C HIS A 54 -2.16 11.11 2.25
N GLY A 55 -3.06 11.85 2.90
CA GLY A 55 -4.43 11.39 3.18
C GLY A 55 -4.52 10.27 4.21
N THR A 56 -3.55 10.15 5.12
CA THR A 56 -3.54 9.10 6.16
C THR A 56 -4.79 9.13 7.03
N ASP A 57 -5.25 10.33 7.41
CA ASP A 57 -6.46 10.50 8.21
C ASP A 57 -7.72 10.07 7.47
N ARG A 58 -7.79 10.32 6.18
CA ARG A 58 -8.89 9.84 5.33
C ARG A 58 -8.87 8.32 5.25
N ALA A 59 -7.72 7.73 4.95
CA ALA A 59 -7.57 6.27 4.84
C ALA A 59 -7.99 5.55 6.15
N ILE A 60 -7.62 6.11 7.31
CA ILE A 60 -8.01 5.57 8.62
C ILE A 60 -9.53 5.72 8.84
N ARG A 61 -10.11 6.92 8.57
CA ARG A 61 -11.55 7.13 8.75
C ARG A 61 -12.39 6.24 7.85
N ASP A 62 -12.00 6.10 6.58
CA ASP A 62 -12.68 5.23 5.61
C ASP A 62 -12.63 3.76 6.07
N ALA A 63 -11.48 3.32 6.62
CA ALA A 63 -11.31 1.97 7.13
C ALA A 63 -12.12 1.70 8.43
N LEU A 64 -12.34 2.71 9.27
CA LEU A 64 -13.12 2.60 10.50
C LEU A 64 -14.61 2.84 10.30
N ALA A 65 -15.02 3.32 9.13
CA ALA A 65 -16.43 3.54 8.83
C ALA A 65 -17.27 2.25 8.98
N PRO A 66 -18.55 2.33 9.45
CA PRO A 66 -19.33 3.54 9.66
C PRO A 66 -19.15 4.19 11.05
N VAL A 67 -18.28 3.66 11.90
CA VAL A 67 -18.05 4.20 13.24
C VAL A 67 -17.21 5.48 13.15
N ALA A 68 -17.57 6.49 13.96
CA ALA A 68 -16.86 7.77 13.96
C ALA A 68 -15.41 7.60 14.43
N ALA A 69 -14.48 8.21 13.70
CA ALA A 69 -13.06 8.16 14.01
C ALA A 69 -12.43 9.55 14.11
N GLU A 70 -11.78 9.80 15.22
CA GLU A 70 -10.97 10.99 15.45
C GLU A 70 -9.51 10.69 15.15
N VAL A 71 -8.86 11.48 14.27
CA VAL A 71 -7.45 11.31 13.94
C VAL A 71 -6.67 12.51 14.45
N ILE A 72 -5.70 12.25 15.33
CA ILE A 72 -4.86 13.24 16.01
C ILE A 72 -3.45 13.14 15.44
N PHE A 73 -2.95 14.24 14.89
CA PHE A 73 -1.56 14.39 14.47
C PHE A 73 -0.75 14.94 15.65
N SER A 74 -0.03 14.07 16.34
CA SER A 74 0.73 14.46 17.53
C SER A 74 2.06 15.09 17.15
N GLU A 75 2.33 16.28 17.67
CA GLU A 75 3.63 16.94 17.52
C GLU A 75 4.72 16.29 18.36
N ARG A 76 4.33 15.63 19.45
CA ARG A 76 5.23 14.92 20.36
C ARG A 76 4.84 13.44 20.37
N GLY A 77 5.78 12.59 20.01
CA GLY A 77 5.61 11.15 20.21
C GLY A 77 5.99 10.73 21.62
N PRO A 78 5.57 9.53 22.04
CA PRO A 78 6.16 8.89 23.22
C PRO A 78 7.68 8.79 23.04
N GLU A 79 8.43 8.83 24.15
CA GLU A 79 9.90 8.81 24.14
C GLU A 79 10.47 7.49 23.56
N ASP A 80 9.63 6.44 23.49
CA ASP A 80 9.96 5.08 23.09
C ASP A 80 9.54 4.71 21.66
N ILE A 81 9.31 5.69 20.78
CA ILE A 81 8.95 5.40 19.37
C ILE A 81 10.07 4.63 18.68
N LYS A 82 9.80 3.38 18.36
CA LYS A 82 10.73 2.47 17.67
C LYS A 82 10.76 2.64 16.16
N HIS A 83 9.69 3.18 15.57
CA HIS A 83 9.55 3.32 14.13
C HIS A 83 8.95 4.68 13.73
N PRO A 84 9.43 5.34 12.66
CA PRO A 84 8.95 6.66 12.26
C PRO A 84 7.46 6.70 11.85
N ASN A 85 6.91 5.57 11.39
CA ASN A 85 5.50 5.46 11.01
C ASN A 85 4.72 4.72 12.11
N THR A 86 4.68 5.29 13.31
CA THR A 86 3.96 4.74 14.47
C THR A 86 2.62 5.42 14.65
N MET A 87 1.62 4.66 15.07
CA MET A 87 0.31 5.16 15.51
C MET A 87 -0.25 4.30 16.64
N ASP A 88 -1.06 4.94 17.50
CA ASP A 88 -1.90 4.25 18.47
C ASP A 88 -3.35 4.28 17.96
N LEU A 89 -4.02 3.12 18.00
CA LEU A 89 -5.45 3.00 17.77
C LEU A 89 -6.15 2.69 19.09
N ILE A 90 -7.24 3.40 19.38
CA ILE A 90 -8.01 3.32 20.62
C ILE A 90 -9.47 3.12 20.29
N ALA A 91 -10.07 2.10 20.86
CA ALA A 91 -11.51 1.85 20.80
C ALA A 91 -12.20 2.39 22.04
N LEU A 92 -13.31 3.12 21.85
CA LEU A 92 -14.05 3.75 22.92
C LEU A 92 -15.53 3.31 22.88
N ARG A 93 -16.15 3.25 24.06
CA ARG A 93 -17.59 3.05 24.19
C ARG A 93 -18.12 3.89 25.35
N GLY A 94 -19.05 4.78 25.06
CA GLY A 94 -19.57 5.72 26.07
C GLY A 94 -18.50 6.63 26.69
N GLY A 95 -17.38 6.82 25.99
CA GLY A 95 -16.21 7.59 26.46
C GLY A 95 -15.19 6.79 27.24
N GLU A 96 -15.44 5.52 27.56
CA GLU A 96 -14.48 4.62 28.20
C GLU A 96 -13.63 3.86 27.17
N GLU A 97 -12.34 3.65 27.47
CA GLU A 97 -11.42 2.90 26.62
C GLU A 97 -11.70 1.40 26.74
N LEU A 98 -12.07 0.76 25.61
CA LEU A 98 -12.25 -0.68 25.51
C LEU A 98 -10.93 -1.41 25.23
N GLY A 99 -10.06 -0.79 24.43
CA GLY A 99 -8.78 -1.36 24.06
C GLY A 99 -7.90 -0.40 23.29
N ARG A 100 -6.62 -0.73 23.23
CA ARG A 100 -5.59 0.05 22.55
C ARG A 100 -4.56 -0.86 21.94
N ILE A 101 -4.11 -0.51 20.74
CA ILE A 101 -2.92 -1.12 20.13
C ILE A 101 -1.96 -0.06 19.65
N ARG A 102 -0.66 -0.37 19.65
CA ARG A 102 0.37 0.40 18.98
C ARG A 102 0.80 -0.34 17.72
N VAL A 103 0.86 0.39 16.62
CA VAL A 103 1.13 -0.17 15.29
C VAL A 103 2.24 0.60 14.61
N HIS A 104 3.13 -0.13 13.95
CA HIS A 104 4.16 0.38 13.06
C HIS A 104 3.84 0.01 11.62
N SER A 105 3.76 0.99 10.73
CA SER A 105 3.62 0.74 9.29
C SER A 105 5.01 0.64 8.66
N ILE A 106 5.43 -0.57 8.31
CA ILE A 106 6.81 -0.89 7.92
C ILE A 106 7.10 -0.78 6.42
N GLY A 107 6.09 -0.44 5.62
CA GLY A 107 6.18 -0.32 4.16
C GLY A 107 5.46 -1.44 3.42
N GLY A 108 5.24 -1.26 2.10
CA GLY A 108 4.49 -2.23 1.29
C GLY A 108 3.03 -2.48 1.73
N GLY A 109 2.49 -1.66 2.64
CA GLY A 109 1.19 -1.90 3.29
C GLY A 109 1.25 -2.88 4.46
N ASP A 110 2.45 -3.32 4.85
CA ASP A 110 2.64 -4.19 6.01
C ASP A 110 2.70 -3.39 7.30
N ILE A 111 2.30 -4.07 8.37
CA ILE A 111 2.23 -3.52 9.72
C ILE A 111 2.83 -4.48 10.73
N VAL A 112 3.31 -3.93 11.81
CA VAL A 112 3.68 -4.66 13.02
C VAL A 112 2.86 -4.10 14.18
N ILE A 113 2.15 -4.95 14.90
CA ILE A 113 1.42 -4.60 16.12
C ILE A 113 2.31 -4.97 17.30
N GLU A 114 2.61 -4.01 18.19
CA GLU A 114 3.43 -4.28 19.37
C GLU A 114 2.80 -5.38 20.24
N GLY A 115 3.63 -6.37 20.59
CA GLY A 115 3.20 -7.53 21.35
C GLY A 115 2.50 -8.63 20.53
N ARG A 116 2.38 -8.47 19.20
CA ARG A 116 1.78 -9.45 18.27
C ARG A 116 2.62 -9.62 17.01
N GLU A 117 3.93 -9.46 17.11
CA GLU A 117 4.85 -9.47 15.99
C GLU A 117 4.74 -10.75 15.17
N GLN A 118 4.61 -11.90 15.83
CA GLN A 118 4.53 -13.23 15.19
C GLN A 118 3.21 -13.44 14.41
N GLU A 119 2.12 -12.80 14.82
CA GLU A 119 0.82 -12.91 14.13
C GLU A 119 0.80 -12.20 12.77
N MET A 120 1.76 -11.30 12.54
CA MET A 120 1.86 -10.50 11.33
C MET A 120 2.87 -11.04 10.32
N GLU A 121 3.60 -12.09 10.67
CA GLU A 121 4.54 -12.75 9.76
C GLU A 121 3.78 -13.61 8.75
N SER A 122 3.95 -13.33 7.46
CA SER A 122 3.48 -14.21 6.40
C SER A 122 4.41 -15.40 6.26
N GLU A 123 3.84 -16.58 6.05
CA GLU A 123 4.60 -17.81 5.83
C GLU A 123 5.47 -17.71 4.57
N GLU A 124 6.67 -18.29 4.66
CA GLU A 124 7.50 -18.49 3.47
C GLU A 124 7.00 -19.70 2.70
N ILE A 125 6.64 -19.50 1.45
CA ILE A 125 6.12 -20.55 0.57
C ILE A 125 7.13 -21.04 -0.46
N TYR A 126 8.16 -20.22 -0.76
CA TYR A 126 9.25 -20.61 -1.64
C TYR A 126 10.44 -21.09 -0.80
N MET A 127 10.95 -22.26 -1.12
CA MET A 127 12.14 -22.84 -0.45
C MET A 127 13.43 -22.14 -0.89
N GLU A 128 13.51 -21.76 -2.14
CA GLU A 128 14.66 -21.08 -2.75
C GLU A 128 14.72 -19.62 -2.31
N ASN A 129 15.94 -19.13 -2.01
CA ASN A 129 16.18 -17.77 -1.51
C ASN A 129 16.89 -16.87 -2.52
N SER A 130 17.24 -17.38 -3.69
CA SER A 130 17.89 -16.64 -4.75
C SER A 130 17.41 -17.09 -6.12
N PHE A 131 17.53 -16.19 -7.11
CA PHE A 131 17.21 -16.52 -8.49
C PHE A 131 18.09 -17.65 -9.05
N ALA A 132 19.32 -17.76 -8.59
CA ALA A 132 20.23 -18.85 -8.98
C ALA A 132 19.70 -20.21 -8.51
N GLU A 133 19.20 -20.30 -7.28
CA GLU A 133 18.58 -21.50 -6.73
C GLU A 133 17.27 -21.85 -7.47
N ILE A 134 16.43 -20.85 -7.76
CA ILE A 134 15.21 -21.06 -8.56
C ILE A 134 15.57 -21.62 -9.94
N LEU A 135 16.55 -21.04 -10.61
CA LEU A 135 17.00 -21.49 -11.92
C LEU A 135 17.52 -22.95 -11.86
N GLN A 136 18.30 -23.28 -10.85
CA GLN A 136 18.80 -24.64 -10.63
C GLN A 136 17.65 -25.63 -10.38
N PHE A 137 16.66 -25.24 -9.57
CA PHE A 137 15.45 -26.06 -9.34
C PHE A 137 14.69 -26.29 -10.65
N CYS A 138 14.43 -25.23 -11.41
CA CYS A 138 13.71 -25.32 -12.69
C CYS A 138 14.44 -26.24 -13.69
N GLN A 139 15.75 -26.12 -13.80
CA GLN A 139 16.56 -26.99 -14.65
C GLN A 139 16.53 -28.45 -14.20
N TYR A 140 16.64 -28.69 -12.90
CA TYR A 140 16.60 -30.05 -12.34
C TYR A 140 15.24 -30.72 -12.53
N ARG A 141 14.15 -29.95 -12.39
CA ARG A 141 12.78 -30.48 -12.49
C ARG A 141 12.24 -30.43 -13.92
N TYR A 142 12.96 -29.84 -14.87
CA TYR A 142 12.50 -29.63 -16.25
C TYR A 142 11.21 -28.80 -16.31
N VAL A 143 11.05 -27.79 -15.46
CA VAL A 143 9.93 -26.86 -15.42
C VAL A 143 10.40 -25.46 -15.79
N ASP A 144 9.50 -24.64 -16.30
CA ASP A 144 9.76 -23.23 -16.52
C ASP A 144 9.43 -22.39 -15.27
N LEU A 145 9.68 -21.07 -15.33
CA LEU A 145 9.42 -20.18 -14.20
C LEU A 145 7.93 -20.04 -13.90
N VAL A 146 7.06 -20.16 -14.92
CA VAL A 146 5.61 -20.06 -14.76
C VAL A 146 5.11 -21.27 -13.97
N GLU A 147 5.54 -22.47 -14.37
CA GLU A 147 5.22 -23.72 -13.69
C GLU A 147 5.77 -23.73 -12.25
N TYR A 148 6.99 -23.22 -12.06
CA TYR A 148 7.58 -23.08 -10.73
C TYR A 148 6.74 -22.18 -9.81
N ILE A 149 6.26 -21.04 -10.32
CA ILE A 149 5.40 -20.14 -9.55
C ILE A 149 4.08 -20.84 -9.19
N GLU A 150 3.44 -21.49 -10.16
CA GLU A 150 2.18 -22.19 -9.93
C GLU A 150 2.31 -23.35 -8.95
N MET A 151 3.43 -24.06 -8.95
CA MET A 151 3.72 -25.14 -7.99
C MET A 151 3.76 -24.63 -6.53
N ASN A 152 4.23 -23.41 -6.29
CA ASN A 152 4.35 -22.83 -4.96
C ASN A 152 3.13 -22.03 -4.52
N GLU A 153 2.50 -21.29 -5.45
CA GLU A 153 1.39 -20.36 -5.15
C GLU A 153 -0.01 -20.96 -5.35
N GLY A 154 -0.09 -22.09 -6.09
CA GLY A 154 -1.33 -22.63 -6.59
C GLY A 154 -1.83 -21.96 -7.88
N PRO A 155 -2.74 -22.60 -8.63
CA PRO A 155 -3.21 -22.09 -9.92
C PRO A 155 -3.98 -20.76 -9.84
N GLU A 156 -4.59 -20.46 -8.70
CA GLU A 156 -5.32 -19.22 -8.45
C GLU A 156 -4.45 -17.97 -8.39
N ILE A 157 -3.12 -18.12 -8.43
CA ILE A 157 -2.19 -16.97 -8.50
C ILE A 157 -2.41 -16.15 -9.77
N TRP A 158 -2.76 -16.81 -10.87
CA TRP A 158 -2.99 -16.14 -12.15
C TRP A 158 -4.23 -15.25 -12.13
N ASP A 159 -5.31 -15.70 -11.50
CA ASP A 159 -6.52 -14.87 -11.31
C ASP A 159 -6.22 -13.66 -10.41
N TYR A 160 -5.41 -13.86 -9.37
CA TYR A 160 -4.97 -12.78 -8.50
C TYR A 160 -4.14 -11.74 -9.28
N LEU A 161 -3.11 -12.17 -10.00
CA LEU A 161 -2.24 -11.29 -10.79
C LEU A 161 -3.02 -10.58 -11.91
N MET A 162 -3.98 -11.26 -12.53
CA MET A 162 -4.88 -10.64 -13.51
C MET A 162 -5.76 -9.57 -12.85
N GLY A 163 -6.20 -9.78 -11.61
CA GLY A 163 -6.91 -8.78 -10.81
C GLY A 163 -6.04 -7.54 -10.57
N VAL A 164 -4.80 -7.73 -10.15
CA VAL A 164 -3.80 -6.65 -9.98
C VAL A 164 -3.58 -5.88 -11.28
N TRP A 165 -3.39 -6.61 -12.39
CA TRP A 165 -3.23 -6.00 -13.71
C TRP A 165 -4.40 -5.13 -14.13
N ARG A 166 -5.64 -5.60 -13.92
CA ARG A 166 -6.86 -4.82 -14.24
C ARG A 166 -6.92 -3.50 -13.48
N VAL A 167 -6.59 -3.53 -12.19
CA VAL A 167 -6.56 -2.31 -11.36
C VAL A 167 -5.46 -1.36 -11.84
N MET A 168 -4.27 -1.88 -12.16
CA MET A 168 -3.16 -1.07 -12.68
C MET A 168 -3.50 -0.45 -14.04
N ALA A 169 -4.06 -1.22 -14.96
CA ALA A 169 -4.48 -0.73 -16.28
C ALA A 169 -5.54 0.36 -16.16
N ALA A 170 -6.56 0.16 -15.32
CA ALA A 170 -7.59 1.17 -15.07
C ALA A 170 -7.00 2.45 -14.48
N SER A 171 -6.03 2.35 -13.55
CA SER A 171 -5.35 3.51 -12.98
C SER A 171 -4.54 4.29 -14.03
N VAL A 172 -3.90 3.59 -14.96
CA VAL A 172 -3.19 4.22 -16.09
C VAL A 172 -4.18 4.96 -17.00
N GLU A 173 -5.25 4.30 -17.44
CA GLU A 173 -6.26 4.88 -18.34
C GLU A 173 -6.91 6.12 -17.71
N GLU A 174 -7.30 6.03 -16.45
CA GLU A 174 -7.90 7.14 -15.74
C GLU A 174 -6.91 8.30 -15.58
N GLY A 175 -5.66 8.04 -15.18
CA GLY A 175 -4.62 9.06 -15.04
C GLY A 175 -4.28 9.75 -16.36
N LEU A 176 -4.24 9.03 -17.48
CA LEU A 176 -4.03 9.59 -18.81
C LEU A 176 -5.23 10.40 -19.31
N SER A 177 -6.43 10.17 -18.79
CA SER A 177 -7.63 10.94 -19.17
C SER A 177 -7.75 12.27 -18.42
N ARG A 178 -7.14 12.41 -17.25
CA ARG A 178 -7.30 13.55 -16.36
C ARG A 178 -6.33 14.69 -16.67
N THR A 179 -6.82 15.90 -16.49
CA THR A 179 -6.04 17.16 -16.59
C THR A 179 -6.33 18.02 -15.36
N GLY A 180 -5.66 19.16 -15.25
CA GLY A 180 -5.84 20.14 -14.19
C GLY A 180 -4.85 19.93 -13.05
N GLU A 181 -5.24 20.35 -11.85
CA GLU A 181 -4.39 20.40 -10.66
C GLU A 181 -4.58 19.19 -9.77
N LEU A 182 -3.50 18.71 -9.17
CA LEU A 182 -3.55 17.68 -8.14
C LEU A 182 -4.17 18.25 -6.86
N PRO A 183 -4.94 17.43 -6.09
CA PRO A 183 -5.40 17.83 -4.78
C PRO A 183 -4.23 18.20 -3.85
N GLY A 184 -4.44 19.23 -3.01
CA GLY A 184 -3.44 19.67 -2.02
C GLY A 184 -3.03 21.13 -2.19
N GLY A 185 -2.18 21.60 -1.29
CA GLY A 185 -1.76 23.02 -1.23
C GLY A 185 -0.57 23.41 -2.11
N LEU A 186 -0.05 22.49 -2.93
CA LEU A 186 1.16 22.72 -3.74
C LEU A 186 0.86 23.20 -5.18
N HIS A 187 -0.41 23.23 -5.60
CA HIS A 187 -0.83 23.66 -6.94
C HIS A 187 -0.10 22.96 -8.09
N ILE A 188 0.18 21.66 -7.95
CA ILE A 188 0.90 20.87 -8.95
C ILE A 188 -0.04 20.49 -10.09
N GLN A 189 0.36 20.82 -11.32
CA GLN A 189 -0.39 20.46 -12.51
C GLN A 189 -0.16 19.00 -12.89
N ARG A 190 -1.24 18.31 -13.32
CA ARG A 190 -1.16 16.94 -13.87
C ARG A 190 -0.37 16.95 -15.16
N LYS A 191 0.53 16.01 -15.33
CA LYS A 191 1.48 15.92 -16.46
C LYS A 191 1.33 14.66 -17.29
N ALA A 192 0.73 13.60 -16.72
CA ALA A 192 0.65 12.28 -17.37
C ALA A 192 0.07 12.38 -18.79
N LYS A 193 -1.12 12.98 -18.92
CA LYS A 193 -1.77 13.16 -20.23
C LYS A 193 -0.89 13.99 -21.18
N TYR A 194 -0.34 15.11 -20.73
CA TYR A 194 0.52 15.93 -21.56
C TYR A 194 1.73 15.15 -22.06
N MET A 195 2.42 14.41 -21.18
CA MET A 195 3.58 13.61 -21.56
C MET A 195 3.21 12.52 -22.57
N HIS A 196 2.06 11.86 -22.38
CA HIS A 196 1.58 10.82 -23.28
C HIS A 196 1.24 11.37 -24.67
N ASP A 197 0.51 12.49 -24.73
CA ASP A 197 0.09 13.12 -25.99
C ASP A 197 1.25 13.74 -26.79
N HIS A 198 2.41 13.97 -26.15
CA HIS A 198 3.60 14.58 -26.74
C HIS A 198 4.80 13.62 -26.84
N ILE A 199 4.51 12.31 -26.95
CA ILE A 199 5.55 11.31 -27.20
C ILE A 199 6.22 11.60 -28.53
N VAL A 200 7.54 11.73 -28.51
CA VAL A 200 8.34 12.03 -29.71
C VAL A 200 8.73 10.73 -30.39
N GLU A 201 8.24 10.55 -31.61
CA GLU A 201 8.65 9.45 -32.47
C GLU A 201 10.13 9.60 -32.86
N THR A 202 10.91 8.56 -32.66
CA THR A 202 12.33 8.51 -32.98
C THR A 202 12.69 7.23 -33.75
N LYS A 203 13.90 7.19 -34.32
CA LYS A 203 14.45 5.97 -34.93
C LYS A 203 14.85 4.90 -33.89
N HIS A 204 14.69 5.20 -32.61
CA HIS A 204 15.02 4.38 -31.47
C HIS A 204 13.73 3.96 -30.76
N PRO A 205 13.16 2.77 -31.08
CA PRO A 205 11.89 2.31 -30.48
C PRO A 205 11.95 2.24 -28.96
N GLU A 206 13.12 1.92 -28.39
CA GLU A 206 13.35 1.86 -26.94
C GLU A 206 13.12 3.21 -26.25
N LEU A 207 13.40 4.33 -26.93
CA LEU A 207 13.14 5.66 -26.37
C LEU A 207 11.65 6.03 -26.41
N VAL A 208 10.94 5.58 -27.44
CA VAL A 208 9.48 5.75 -27.53
C VAL A 208 8.79 5.00 -26.40
N GLU A 209 9.17 3.73 -26.21
CA GLU A 209 8.63 2.92 -25.10
C GLU A 209 8.97 3.52 -23.72
N CYS A 210 10.18 4.03 -23.54
CA CYS A 210 10.57 4.70 -22.30
C CYS A 210 9.68 5.92 -22.00
N GLN A 211 9.34 6.75 -23.00
CA GLN A 211 8.42 7.88 -22.85
C GLN A 211 7.02 7.42 -22.45
N LYS A 212 6.50 6.33 -23.07
CA LYS A 212 5.21 5.72 -22.69
C LYS A 212 5.22 5.27 -21.24
N VAL A 213 6.22 4.48 -20.84
CA VAL A 213 6.37 3.98 -19.45
C VAL A 213 6.43 5.14 -18.46
N CYS A 214 7.17 6.21 -18.76
CA CYS A 214 7.18 7.40 -17.92
C CYS A 214 5.79 8.04 -17.78
N SER A 215 5.05 8.18 -18.88
CA SER A 215 3.69 8.74 -18.82
C SER A 215 2.73 7.88 -18.00
N TYR A 216 2.84 6.54 -18.09
CA TYR A 216 2.06 5.60 -17.29
C TYR A 216 2.40 5.68 -15.79
N ALA A 217 3.69 5.80 -15.46
CA ALA A 217 4.13 5.99 -14.07
C ALA A 217 3.57 7.29 -13.48
N TYR A 218 3.57 8.39 -14.25
CA TYR A 218 2.92 9.63 -13.84
C TYR A 218 1.42 9.46 -13.68
N ALA A 219 0.74 8.75 -14.61
CA ALA A 219 -0.70 8.51 -14.55
C ALA A 219 -1.09 7.81 -13.24
N VAL A 220 -0.41 6.73 -12.88
CA VAL A 220 -0.67 6.00 -11.63
C VAL A 220 -0.35 6.86 -10.40
N SER A 221 0.76 7.61 -10.42
CA SER A 221 1.13 8.47 -9.30
C SER A 221 0.12 9.59 -9.06
N GLU A 222 -0.37 10.22 -10.13
CA GLU A 222 -1.33 11.31 -10.08
C GLU A 222 -2.75 10.88 -9.70
N GLN A 223 -3.09 9.58 -9.89
CA GLN A 223 -4.36 9.02 -9.42
C GLN A 223 -4.38 8.84 -7.91
N ASN A 224 -3.21 8.60 -7.32
CA ASN A 224 -3.05 8.32 -5.91
C ASN A 224 -2.64 9.56 -5.08
N ALA A 225 -2.63 10.73 -5.68
CA ALA A 225 -2.27 12.00 -5.03
C ALA A 225 -3.47 12.70 -4.38
#